data_39827da3178094718c92947a67e55e05
#
_entry.id   39827da3178094718c92947a67e55e05
#
_cell.length_a   1.000
_cell.length_b   1.000
_cell.length_c   1.000
_cell.angle_alpha   90.00
_cell.angle_beta   90.00
_cell.angle_gamma   90.00
#
_symmetry.space_group_name_H-M   'P 1'
#
loop_
_entity.id
_entity.type
_entity.pdbx_description
1 polymer ?
#
loop_
_entity_poly.entity_id
_entity_poly.type
_entity_poly.pdbx_seq_one_letter_code
_entity_poly.pdbx_strand_id
1 'polypeptide(L)'
;ANLAEMTNLSIPVPPGFTITTEVCNYYYDSDLNLPEDLDVQVNNALKQIEAILEKSFGDSDNPLLFSVRSGARESMPGMMETVLNIGLTSKTIPGLIAKTGNKRFVHDAYRRLIMMYADVVIEKAAGIDPKDGKGIRHQLEEILDSYKEKKGYSEDMDLSGDDWKTVSDKFKIRIKDQLDEEFPDDPYDQLWGGIKAVFKSWNGKRAINYRRFENIPDEWGTAVNVQAMVFGNTSKNSATGVAFTRNPATGENNFYGEWLQNAQGEDVVAGIRTPNPLNESTKTDSNKDDLSLESFLPEVYKQLNEVRTKLEQHYTDMQDIEFTIEEGRLWMLQT
;
A
#
# COMPACT_ATOMS: atom_id res chain seq x y z
N ALA A 1 1.85 9.32 13.63
CA ALA A 1 2.88 10.35 13.76
C ALA A 1 3.05 11.10 12.44
N ASN A 2 3.92 10.68 11.51
CA ASN A 2 4.29 11.49 10.32
C ASN A 2 3.10 11.85 9.40
N LEU A 3 2.14 10.95 9.17
CA LEU A 3 0.95 11.26 8.38
C LEU A 3 0.12 12.40 9.02
N ALA A 4 -0.04 12.39 10.35
CA ALA A 4 -0.75 13.45 11.07
C ALA A 4 0.03 14.78 11.02
N GLU A 5 1.37 14.74 11.18
CA GLU A 5 2.22 15.92 11.04
C GLU A 5 2.14 16.54 9.64
N MET A 6 2.23 15.72 8.60
CA MET A 6 2.04 16.19 7.22
C MET A 6 0.66 16.83 7.01
N THR A 7 -0.39 16.25 7.59
CA THR A 7 -1.74 16.81 7.52
C THR A 7 -1.82 18.16 8.23
N ASN A 8 -1.21 18.30 9.42
CA ASN A 8 -1.13 19.57 10.18
C ASN A 8 -0.37 20.65 9.40
N LEU A 9 0.62 20.26 8.61
CA LEU A 9 1.36 21.14 7.71
C LEU A 9 0.58 21.50 6.42
N SER A 10 -0.66 21.06 6.30
CA SER A 10 -1.48 21.22 5.08
C SER A 10 -0.81 20.63 3.83
N ILE A 11 -0.09 19.53 4.01
CA ILE A 11 0.45 18.71 2.93
C ILE A 11 -0.65 17.74 2.47
N PRO A 12 -0.81 17.49 1.17
CA PRO A 12 -1.87 16.63 0.65
C PRO A 12 -1.63 15.15 1.02
N VAL A 13 -2.25 14.70 2.10
CA VAL A 13 -2.23 13.31 2.57
C VAL A 13 -3.61 12.69 2.34
N PRO A 14 -3.72 11.47 1.80
CA PRO A 14 -5.01 10.81 1.69
C PRO A 14 -5.68 10.67 3.06
N PRO A 15 -6.98 10.98 3.20
CA PRO A 15 -7.69 10.85 4.46
C PRO A 15 -7.59 9.46 5.06
N GLY A 16 -7.48 9.40 6.39
CA GLY A 16 -7.34 8.14 7.12
C GLY A 16 -7.48 8.35 8.62
N PHE A 17 -7.40 7.25 9.36
CA PHE A 17 -7.34 7.27 10.82
C PHE A 17 -6.28 6.28 11.32
N THR A 18 -5.88 6.45 12.56
CA THR A 18 -4.89 5.60 13.21
C THR A 18 -5.50 4.94 14.46
N ILE A 19 -5.44 3.63 14.53
CA ILE A 19 -5.66 2.87 15.76
C ILE A 19 -4.33 2.84 16.49
N THR A 20 -4.31 3.31 17.74
CA THR A 20 -3.08 3.59 18.48
C THR A 20 -2.37 2.34 19.01
N THR A 21 -1.15 2.49 19.47
CA THR A 21 -0.34 1.38 20.02
C THR A 21 -0.95 0.80 21.30
N GLU A 22 -1.73 1.58 22.05
CA GLU A 22 -2.44 1.11 23.23
C GLU A 22 -3.42 -0.01 22.90
N VAL A 23 -4.08 0.05 21.75
CA VAL A 23 -4.97 -1.02 21.28
C VAL A 23 -4.19 -2.28 20.94
N CYS A 24 -2.99 -2.14 20.37
CA CYS A 24 -2.10 -3.29 20.13
C CYS A 24 -1.74 -3.99 21.44
N ASN A 25 -1.34 -3.24 22.46
CA ASN A 25 -1.01 -3.79 23.76
C ASN A 25 -2.24 -4.44 24.41
N TYR A 26 -3.39 -3.76 24.41
CA TYR A 26 -4.64 -4.34 24.89
C TYR A 26 -4.99 -5.67 24.20
N TYR A 27 -4.81 -5.73 22.88
CA TYR A 27 -5.08 -6.91 22.07
C TYR A 27 -4.27 -8.12 22.54
N TYR A 28 -3.00 -7.92 22.88
CA TYR A 28 -2.16 -8.99 23.42
C TYR A 28 -2.45 -9.32 24.88
N ASP A 29 -2.73 -8.31 25.70
CA ASP A 29 -3.05 -8.50 27.12
C ASP A 29 -4.43 -9.15 27.35
N SER A 30 -5.32 -9.08 26.35
CA SER A 30 -6.70 -9.57 26.38
C SER A 30 -6.92 -10.82 25.52
N ASP A 31 -5.94 -11.71 25.42
CA ASP A 31 -6.04 -12.96 24.66
C ASP A 31 -6.50 -12.75 23.20
N LEU A 32 -5.94 -11.76 22.52
CA LEU A 32 -6.24 -11.37 21.13
C LEU A 32 -7.68 -10.86 20.92
N ASN A 33 -8.31 -10.33 21.95
CA ASN A 33 -9.58 -9.63 21.86
C ASN A 33 -9.38 -8.12 21.69
N LEU A 34 -10.20 -7.48 20.86
CA LEU A 34 -10.21 -6.05 20.68
C LEU A 34 -11.07 -5.36 21.77
N PRO A 35 -10.82 -4.07 22.10
CA PRO A 35 -11.70 -3.30 22.98
C PRO A 35 -13.14 -3.28 22.46
N GLU A 36 -14.14 -3.37 23.35
CA GLU A 36 -15.56 -3.45 23.00
C GLU A 36 -16.08 -2.23 22.22
N ASP A 37 -15.51 -1.05 22.48
CA ASP A 37 -15.90 0.20 21.83
C ASP A 37 -15.13 0.53 20.55
N LEU A 38 -14.13 -0.26 20.19
CA LEU A 38 -13.27 -0.01 19.02
C LEU A 38 -14.07 -0.03 17.71
N ASP A 39 -15.04 -0.95 17.60
CA ASP A 39 -15.90 -1.03 16.42
C ASP A 39 -16.67 0.27 16.18
N VAL A 40 -17.23 0.86 17.24
CA VAL A 40 -17.94 2.13 17.18
C VAL A 40 -17.01 3.27 16.76
N GLN A 41 -15.78 3.31 17.30
CA GLN A 41 -14.76 4.31 16.95
C GLN A 41 -14.36 4.21 15.49
N VAL A 42 -14.07 2.98 15.01
CA VAL A 42 -13.71 2.72 13.61
C VAL A 42 -14.84 3.11 12.66
N ASN A 43 -16.07 2.71 12.94
CA ASN A 43 -17.24 3.07 12.13
C ASN A 43 -17.46 4.59 12.06
N ASN A 44 -17.25 5.32 13.16
CA ASN A 44 -17.36 6.78 13.16
C ASN A 44 -16.24 7.44 12.33
N ALA A 45 -15.02 6.92 12.41
CA ALA A 45 -13.89 7.40 11.59
C ALA A 45 -14.12 7.13 10.10
N LEU A 46 -14.63 5.95 9.73
CA LEU A 46 -15.00 5.63 8.35
C LEU A 46 -16.02 6.62 7.79
N LYS A 47 -17.09 6.91 8.53
CA LYS A 47 -18.11 7.89 8.12
C LYS A 47 -17.54 9.29 7.88
N GLN A 48 -16.56 9.71 8.69
CA GLN A 48 -15.90 11.00 8.47
C GLN A 48 -15.10 11.01 7.17
N ILE A 49 -14.37 9.93 6.86
CA ILE A 49 -13.62 9.81 5.62
C ILE A 49 -14.56 9.74 4.41
N GLU A 50 -15.65 8.98 4.52
CA GLU A 50 -16.69 8.89 3.50
C GLU A 50 -17.26 10.26 3.15
N ALA A 51 -17.53 11.08 4.16
CA ALA A 51 -18.04 12.45 3.98
C ALA A 51 -16.99 13.38 3.32
N ILE A 52 -15.70 13.23 3.65
CA ILE A 52 -14.62 14.02 3.05
C ILE A 52 -14.41 13.67 1.57
N LEU A 53 -14.50 12.39 1.23
CA LEU A 53 -14.19 11.88 -0.11
C LEU A 53 -15.41 11.70 -1.01
N GLU A 54 -16.61 11.86 -0.46
CA GLU A 54 -17.89 11.62 -1.16
C GLU A 54 -17.94 10.21 -1.78
N LYS A 55 -17.36 9.22 -1.08
CA LYS A 55 -17.33 7.80 -1.43
C LYS A 55 -17.77 6.99 -0.21
N SER A 56 -18.28 5.77 -0.40
CA SER A 56 -18.68 4.93 0.73
C SER A 56 -17.98 3.57 0.71
N PHE A 57 -17.60 3.11 1.89
CA PHE A 57 -16.94 1.81 2.06
C PHE A 57 -17.93 0.68 1.83
N GLY A 58 -17.66 -0.16 0.83
CA GLY A 58 -18.53 -1.26 0.42
C GLY A 58 -19.68 -0.85 -0.51
N ASP A 59 -19.77 0.43 -0.92
CA ASP A 59 -20.75 0.89 -1.90
C ASP A 59 -20.48 0.25 -3.29
N SER A 60 -21.56 -0.15 -3.98
CA SER A 60 -21.48 -0.80 -5.27
C SER A 60 -21.14 0.12 -6.43
N ASP A 61 -21.45 1.41 -6.31
CA ASP A 61 -21.36 2.37 -7.42
C ASP A 61 -20.15 3.31 -7.27
N ASN A 62 -19.85 3.71 -6.02
CA ASN A 62 -18.76 4.63 -5.70
C ASN A 62 -17.92 4.12 -4.50
N PRO A 63 -17.26 2.97 -4.63
CA PRO A 63 -16.58 2.35 -3.51
C PRO A 63 -15.37 3.17 -3.03
N LEU A 64 -15.26 3.29 -1.70
CA LEU A 64 -14.05 3.72 -1.03
C LEU A 64 -13.19 2.51 -0.73
N LEU A 65 -11.89 2.60 -1.03
CA LEU A 65 -10.92 1.56 -0.76
C LEU A 65 -9.89 2.05 0.26
N PHE A 66 -9.37 1.13 1.07
CA PHE A 66 -8.38 1.43 2.09
C PHE A 66 -7.09 0.61 1.96
N SER A 67 -6.01 1.18 2.45
CA SER A 67 -4.82 0.46 2.89
C SER A 67 -4.84 0.32 4.41
N VAL A 68 -4.37 -0.80 4.92
CA VAL A 68 -4.15 -1.06 6.34
C VAL A 68 -2.66 -1.33 6.53
N ARG A 69 -1.98 -0.44 7.24
CA ARG A 69 -0.52 -0.44 7.38
C ARG A 69 -0.11 -0.31 8.84
N SER A 70 1.03 -0.87 9.19
CA SER A 70 1.65 -0.67 10.50
C SER A 70 2.09 0.79 10.71
N GLY A 71 2.18 1.21 11.97
CA GLY A 71 2.67 2.51 12.40
C GLY A 71 3.50 2.39 13.65
N ALA A 72 4.63 1.68 13.59
CA ALA A 72 5.57 1.57 14.70
C ALA A 72 6.28 2.91 14.96
N ARG A 73 6.80 3.11 16.18
CA ARG A 73 7.57 4.32 16.56
C ARG A 73 8.90 4.40 15.84
N GLU A 74 9.55 3.25 15.65
CA GLU A 74 10.78 3.11 14.88
C GLU A 74 10.49 2.46 13.55
N SER A 75 11.23 2.85 12.52
CA SER A 75 11.15 2.21 11.20
C SER A 75 11.66 0.77 11.29
N MET A 76 10.85 -0.17 10.84
CA MET A 76 11.16 -1.60 10.81
C MET A 76 10.96 -2.15 9.38
N PRO A 77 11.84 -1.81 8.42
CA PRO A 77 11.63 -2.08 7.00
C PRO A 77 11.47 -3.58 6.73
N GLY A 78 10.40 -3.97 6.06
CA GLY A 78 10.10 -5.36 5.71
C GLY A 78 9.73 -6.29 6.89
N MET A 79 9.63 -5.76 8.12
CA MET A 79 9.29 -6.55 9.31
C MET A 79 7.80 -6.57 9.61
N MET A 80 7.10 -5.51 9.24
CA MET A 80 5.68 -5.31 9.52
C MET A 80 4.84 -5.50 8.26
N GLU A 81 3.60 -5.93 8.45
CA GLU A 81 2.72 -6.25 7.34
C GLU A 81 1.86 -5.05 6.91
N THR A 82 1.42 -5.11 5.64
CA THR A 82 0.53 -4.15 4.98
C THR A 82 -0.51 -4.92 4.17
N VAL A 83 -1.74 -4.41 4.12
CA VAL A 83 -2.78 -4.92 3.21
C VAL A 83 -3.35 -3.74 2.43
N LEU A 84 -3.30 -3.81 1.10
CA LEU A 84 -3.78 -2.77 0.18
C LEU A 84 -5.09 -3.19 -0.46
N ASN A 85 -5.81 -2.20 -1.02
CA ASN A 85 -7.04 -2.40 -1.80
C ASN A 85 -8.20 -3.04 -1.01
N ILE A 86 -8.23 -2.92 0.31
CA ILE A 86 -9.34 -3.37 1.16
C ILE A 86 -10.62 -2.66 0.74
N GLY A 87 -11.70 -3.43 0.57
CA GLY A 87 -12.98 -2.96 0.05
C GLY A 87 -13.28 -3.42 -1.38
N LEU A 88 -12.32 -4.03 -2.08
CA LEU A 88 -12.60 -4.69 -3.36
C LEU A 88 -13.29 -6.04 -3.12
N THR A 89 -14.51 -6.14 -3.60
CA THR A 89 -15.38 -7.31 -3.49
C THR A 89 -16.09 -7.58 -4.81
N SER A 90 -16.78 -8.69 -4.93
CA SER A 90 -17.62 -8.97 -6.11
C SER A 90 -18.67 -7.89 -6.37
N LYS A 91 -19.13 -7.18 -5.32
CA LYS A 91 -20.13 -6.11 -5.40
C LYS A 91 -19.53 -4.74 -5.81
N THR A 92 -18.33 -4.42 -5.34
CA THR A 92 -17.70 -3.10 -5.54
C THR A 92 -16.92 -3.00 -6.85
N ILE A 93 -16.41 -4.12 -7.37
CA ILE A 93 -15.66 -4.18 -8.63
C ILE A 93 -16.43 -3.60 -9.83
N PRO A 94 -17.72 -3.94 -10.08
CA PRO A 94 -18.45 -3.39 -11.23
C PRO A 94 -18.55 -1.87 -11.21
N GLY A 95 -18.84 -1.27 -10.05
CA GLY A 95 -18.92 0.19 -9.91
C GLY A 95 -17.58 0.88 -10.13
N LEU A 96 -16.51 0.31 -9.59
CA LEU A 96 -15.17 0.85 -9.81
C LEU A 96 -14.74 0.77 -11.29
N ILE A 97 -15.11 -0.32 -11.98
CA ILE A 97 -14.89 -0.44 -13.44
C ILE A 97 -15.69 0.61 -14.20
N ALA A 98 -16.97 0.80 -13.86
CA ALA A 98 -17.82 1.81 -14.51
C ALA A 98 -17.25 3.24 -14.30
N LYS A 99 -16.72 3.52 -13.11
CA LYS A 99 -16.17 4.83 -12.76
C LYS A 99 -14.81 5.12 -13.42
N THR A 100 -13.94 4.13 -13.46
CA THR A 100 -12.57 4.30 -14.01
C THR A 100 -12.49 4.04 -15.51
N GLY A 101 -13.47 3.34 -16.07
CA GLY A 101 -13.41 2.85 -17.46
C GLY A 101 -12.28 1.82 -17.68
N ASN A 102 -11.61 1.37 -16.61
CA ASN A 102 -10.38 0.57 -16.71
C ASN A 102 -10.53 -0.78 -16.01
N LYS A 103 -11.14 -1.73 -16.70
CA LYS A 103 -11.35 -3.11 -16.21
C LYS A 103 -10.03 -3.80 -15.82
N ARG A 104 -8.95 -3.53 -16.57
CA ARG A 104 -7.65 -4.13 -16.31
C ARG A 104 -7.10 -3.66 -14.96
N PHE A 105 -7.11 -2.37 -14.70
CA PHE A 105 -6.68 -1.77 -13.45
C PHE A 105 -7.41 -2.39 -12.25
N VAL A 106 -8.75 -2.44 -12.32
CA VAL A 106 -9.57 -2.92 -11.19
C VAL A 106 -9.32 -4.39 -10.87
N HIS A 107 -9.23 -5.25 -11.89
CA HIS A 107 -8.96 -6.66 -11.66
C HIS A 107 -7.50 -6.95 -11.27
N ASP A 108 -6.52 -6.16 -11.71
CA ASP A 108 -5.15 -6.23 -11.19
C ASP A 108 -5.09 -5.83 -9.71
N ALA A 109 -5.75 -4.73 -9.33
CA ALA A 109 -5.85 -4.33 -7.93
C ALA A 109 -6.52 -5.42 -7.05
N TYR A 110 -7.56 -6.07 -7.58
CA TYR A 110 -8.24 -7.16 -6.88
C TYR A 110 -7.34 -8.40 -6.73
N ARG A 111 -6.63 -8.79 -7.76
CA ARG A 111 -5.65 -9.88 -7.72
C ARG A 111 -4.55 -9.61 -6.68
N ARG A 112 -4.05 -8.36 -6.61
CA ARG A 112 -3.04 -7.95 -5.61
C ARG A 112 -3.61 -8.04 -4.19
N LEU A 113 -4.85 -7.58 -3.97
CA LEU A 113 -5.52 -7.75 -2.67
C LEU A 113 -5.61 -9.23 -2.28
N ILE A 114 -6.09 -10.11 -3.18
CA ILE A 114 -6.24 -11.55 -2.88
C ILE A 114 -4.90 -12.16 -2.48
N MET A 115 -3.83 -11.89 -3.24
CA MET A 115 -2.50 -12.45 -2.98
C MET A 115 -1.94 -11.94 -1.64
N MET A 116 -2.02 -10.65 -1.39
CA MET A 116 -1.53 -10.03 -0.16
C MET A 116 -2.33 -10.47 1.06
N TYR A 117 -3.65 -10.52 0.95
CA TYR A 117 -4.54 -10.95 2.02
C TYR A 117 -4.33 -12.42 2.39
N ALA A 118 -4.18 -13.28 1.39
CA ALA A 118 -3.89 -14.69 1.62
C ALA A 118 -2.57 -14.91 2.38
N ASP A 119 -1.51 -14.22 1.97
CA ASP A 119 -0.19 -14.28 2.60
C ASP A 119 -0.21 -13.69 4.02
N VAL A 120 -0.73 -12.48 4.16
CA VAL A 120 -0.62 -11.69 5.41
C VAL A 120 -1.67 -12.11 6.43
N VAL A 121 -2.93 -12.25 6.00
CA VAL A 121 -4.06 -12.43 6.91
C VAL A 121 -4.38 -13.91 7.12
N ILE A 122 -4.49 -14.67 6.04
CA ILE A 122 -4.94 -16.07 6.15
C ILE A 122 -3.79 -16.98 6.57
N GLU A 123 -2.58 -16.82 6.00
CA GLU A 123 -1.44 -17.70 6.33
C GLU A 123 -0.64 -17.21 7.53
N LYS A 124 0.02 -16.05 7.42
CA LYS A 124 0.96 -15.57 8.47
C LYS A 124 0.27 -15.21 9.78
N ALA A 125 -0.85 -14.47 9.73
CA ALA A 125 -1.55 -14.07 10.93
C ALA A 125 -2.24 -15.24 11.65
N ALA A 126 -2.52 -16.35 10.97
CA ALA A 126 -2.98 -17.60 11.58
C ALA A 126 -1.81 -18.43 12.15
N GLY A 127 -0.56 -18.01 11.96
CA GLY A 127 0.63 -18.74 12.43
C GLY A 127 0.90 -20.01 11.63
N ILE A 128 0.42 -20.10 10.41
CA ILE A 128 0.63 -21.27 9.54
C ILE A 128 2.07 -21.20 9.00
N ASP A 129 2.90 -22.16 9.38
CA ASP A 129 4.24 -22.34 8.80
C ASP A 129 4.11 -23.21 7.54
N PRO A 130 4.49 -22.68 6.36
CA PRO A 130 4.36 -23.43 5.11
C PRO A 130 5.21 -24.70 5.11
N LYS A 131 4.64 -25.81 4.70
CA LYS A 131 5.39 -27.03 4.44
C LYS A 131 6.36 -26.76 3.28
N ASP A 132 7.60 -27.21 3.42
CA ASP A 132 8.67 -27.07 2.40
C ASP A 132 9.08 -25.63 2.08
N GLY A 133 8.77 -24.65 2.95
CA GLY A 133 9.14 -23.25 2.77
C GLY A 133 8.39 -22.51 1.65
N LYS A 134 7.39 -23.16 1.03
CA LYS A 134 6.57 -22.58 -0.05
C LYS A 134 5.22 -22.12 0.50
N GLY A 135 5.15 -20.87 0.97
CA GLY A 135 3.92 -20.25 1.42
C GLY A 135 2.90 -20.07 0.31
N ILE A 136 1.68 -19.67 0.71
CA ILE A 136 0.58 -19.44 -0.24
C ILE A 136 0.96 -18.45 -1.33
N ARG A 137 1.69 -17.37 -0.99
CA ARG A 137 2.15 -16.37 -1.95
C ARG A 137 2.91 -17.00 -3.12
N HIS A 138 3.90 -17.85 -2.82
CA HIS A 138 4.69 -18.54 -3.83
C HIS A 138 3.81 -19.43 -4.75
N GLN A 139 2.84 -20.14 -4.18
CA GLN A 139 1.92 -20.95 -4.96
C GLN A 139 1.01 -20.13 -5.89
N LEU A 140 0.61 -18.92 -5.46
CA LEU A 140 -0.16 -18.00 -6.29
C LEU A 140 0.71 -17.41 -7.42
N GLU A 141 1.97 -17.11 -7.15
CA GLU A 141 2.95 -16.69 -8.16
C GLU A 141 3.16 -17.80 -9.22
N GLU A 142 3.32 -19.06 -8.81
CA GLU A 142 3.40 -20.20 -9.75
C GLU A 142 2.16 -20.31 -10.65
N ILE A 143 0.95 -20.03 -10.13
CA ILE A 143 -0.28 -20.00 -10.93
C ILE A 143 -0.25 -18.87 -11.97
N LEU A 144 0.20 -17.69 -11.58
CA LEU A 144 0.31 -16.53 -12.48
C LEU A 144 1.32 -16.79 -13.59
N ASP A 145 2.51 -17.30 -13.24
CA ASP A 145 3.56 -17.60 -14.21
C ASP A 145 3.13 -18.70 -15.20
N SER A 146 2.52 -19.77 -14.70
CA SER A 146 1.94 -20.80 -15.56
C SER A 146 0.82 -20.26 -16.47
N TYR A 147 0.04 -19.29 -16.02
CA TYR A 147 -0.98 -18.65 -16.84
C TYR A 147 -0.38 -17.80 -17.94
N LYS A 148 0.65 -16.98 -17.61
CA LYS A 148 1.40 -16.18 -18.59
C LYS A 148 2.05 -17.06 -19.65
N GLU A 149 2.75 -18.11 -19.24
CA GLU A 149 3.39 -19.04 -20.15
C GLU A 149 2.39 -19.69 -21.16
N LYS A 150 1.24 -20.15 -20.67
CA LYS A 150 0.19 -20.73 -21.53
C LYS A 150 -0.40 -19.75 -22.54
N LYS A 151 -0.35 -18.46 -22.25
CA LYS A 151 -0.85 -17.37 -23.11
C LYS A 151 0.25 -16.81 -24.02
N GLY A 152 1.52 -17.13 -23.79
CA GLY A 152 2.66 -16.53 -24.46
C GLY A 152 2.93 -15.09 -24.03
N TYR A 153 2.55 -14.74 -22.80
CA TYR A 153 2.80 -13.44 -22.19
C TYR A 153 4.13 -13.42 -21.43
N SER A 154 4.86 -12.31 -21.51
CA SER A 154 6.12 -12.14 -20.79
C SER A 154 5.96 -11.29 -19.53
N GLU A 155 5.07 -10.30 -19.57
CA GLU A 155 4.90 -9.33 -18.51
C GLU A 155 3.47 -9.26 -17.97
N ASP A 156 3.30 -8.74 -16.78
CA ASP A 156 1.98 -8.48 -16.17
C ASP A 156 1.15 -7.49 -17.00
N MET A 157 1.82 -6.63 -17.76
CA MET A 157 1.16 -5.65 -18.63
C MET A 157 0.47 -6.29 -19.86
N ASP A 158 0.84 -7.51 -20.22
CA ASP A 158 0.23 -8.25 -21.34
C ASP A 158 -1.16 -8.78 -20.97
N LEU A 159 -1.46 -8.93 -19.67
CA LEU A 159 -2.74 -9.47 -19.21
C LEU A 159 -3.87 -8.44 -19.33
N SER A 160 -4.96 -8.86 -19.94
CA SER A 160 -6.21 -8.11 -19.98
C SER A 160 -6.97 -8.14 -18.65
N GLY A 161 -8.02 -7.34 -18.51
CA GLY A 161 -8.89 -7.39 -17.33
C GLY A 161 -9.60 -8.76 -17.17
N ASP A 162 -9.90 -9.45 -18.26
CA ASP A 162 -10.51 -10.80 -18.21
C ASP A 162 -9.50 -11.86 -17.80
N ASP A 163 -8.23 -11.71 -18.20
CA ASP A 163 -7.15 -12.57 -17.75
C ASP A 163 -6.94 -12.40 -16.24
N TRP A 164 -6.86 -11.18 -15.73
CA TRP A 164 -6.74 -10.90 -14.31
C TRP A 164 -7.92 -11.43 -13.49
N LYS A 165 -9.16 -11.31 -14.01
CA LYS A 165 -10.32 -11.95 -13.38
C LYS A 165 -10.14 -13.46 -13.29
N THR A 166 -9.71 -14.10 -14.37
CA THR A 166 -9.48 -15.56 -14.41
C THR A 166 -8.40 -16.00 -13.44
N VAL A 167 -7.30 -15.24 -13.34
CA VAL A 167 -6.20 -15.50 -12.38
C VAL A 167 -6.71 -15.37 -10.95
N SER A 168 -7.48 -14.31 -10.65
CA SER A 168 -8.08 -14.08 -9.32
C SER A 168 -9.00 -15.23 -8.90
N ASP A 169 -9.80 -15.76 -9.81
CA ASP A 169 -10.68 -16.90 -9.52
C ASP A 169 -9.85 -18.17 -9.21
N LYS A 170 -8.74 -18.41 -9.92
CA LYS A 170 -7.80 -19.50 -9.63
C LYS A 170 -7.10 -19.33 -8.28
N PHE A 171 -6.75 -18.10 -7.92
CA PHE A 171 -6.16 -17.79 -6.61
C PHE A 171 -7.11 -18.16 -5.48
N LYS A 172 -8.38 -17.76 -5.56
CA LYS A 172 -9.38 -18.09 -4.53
C LYS A 172 -9.57 -19.59 -4.36
N ILE A 173 -9.59 -20.35 -5.45
CA ILE A 173 -9.65 -21.82 -5.40
C ILE A 173 -8.41 -22.39 -4.69
N ARG A 174 -7.21 -21.94 -5.05
CA ARG A 174 -5.96 -22.41 -4.41
C ARG A 174 -5.92 -22.08 -2.91
N ILE A 175 -6.36 -20.88 -2.51
CA ILE A 175 -6.44 -20.47 -1.11
C ILE A 175 -7.35 -21.43 -0.35
N LYS A 176 -8.55 -21.68 -0.86
CA LYS A 176 -9.48 -22.64 -0.24
C LYS A 176 -8.90 -24.04 -0.11
N ASP A 177 -8.25 -24.52 -1.16
CA ASP A 177 -7.70 -25.89 -1.20
C ASP A 177 -6.50 -26.06 -0.24
N GLN A 178 -5.70 -25.02 -0.04
CA GLN A 178 -4.45 -25.10 0.75
C GLN A 178 -4.62 -24.69 2.21
N LEU A 179 -5.47 -23.71 2.47
CA LEU A 179 -5.63 -23.10 3.79
C LEU A 179 -6.98 -23.45 4.45
N ASP A 180 -7.88 -24.13 3.73
CA ASP A 180 -9.27 -24.42 4.12
C ASP A 180 -10.09 -23.19 4.51
N GLU A 181 -9.68 -22.02 4.00
CA GLU A 181 -10.30 -20.72 4.27
C GLU A 181 -10.74 -20.08 2.94
N GLU A 182 -11.87 -19.37 2.98
CA GLU A 182 -12.35 -18.62 1.83
C GLU A 182 -11.83 -17.17 1.89
N PHE A 183 -11.46 -16.62 0.72
CA PHE A 183 -11.15 -15.20 0.63
C PHE A 183 -12.45 -14.39 0.90
N PRO A 184 -12.44 -13.45 1.89
CA PRO A 184 -13.65 -12.75 2.30
C PRO A 184 -14.16 -11.80 1.20
N ASP A 185 -15.44 -11.90 0.87
CA ASP A 185 -16.14 -11.02 -0.08
C ASP A 185 -16.98 -9.93 0.63
N ASP A 186 -16.72 -9.69 1.90
CA ASP A 186 -17.26 -8.59 2.68
C ASP A 186 -16.15 -7.57 3.02
N PRO A 187 -16.36 -6.27 2.74
CA PRO A 187 -15.33 -5.25 2.97
C PRO A 187 -14.95 -5.07 4.44
N TYR A 188 -15.89 -5.25 5.37
CA TYR A 188 -15.62 -5.13 6.81
C TYR A 188 -14.83 -6.35 7.33
N ASP A 189 -15.12 -7.56 6.84
CA ASP A 189 -14.31 -8.75 7.16
C ASP A 189 -12.87 -8.57 6.66
N GLN A 190 -12.69 -8.01 5.47
CA GLN A 190 -11.36 -7.66 4.95
C GLN A 190 -10.66 -6.63 5.84
N LEU A 191 -11.36 -5.59 6.27
CA LEU A 191 -10.80 -4.52 7.10
C LEU A 191 -10.35 -5.06 8.48
N TRP A 192 -11.23 -5.77 9.16
CA TRP A 192 -10.91 -6.32 10.48
C TRP A 192 -9.85 -7.42 10.44
N GLY A 193 -9.86 -8.23 9.38
CA GLY A 193 -8.78 -9.19 9.12
C GLY A 193 -7.43 -8.51 8.96
N GLY A 194 -7.36 -7.45 8.16
CA GLY A 194 -6.16 -6.63 7.96
C GLY A 194 -5.67 -5.97 9.25
N ILE A 195 -6.56 -5.34 10.02
CA ILE A 195 -6.21 -4.70 11.31
C ILE A 195 -5.60 -5.72 12.27
N LYS A 196 -6.25 -6.87 12.46
CA LYS A 196 -5.75 -7.94 13.34
C LYS A 196 -4.41 -8.51 12.85
N ALA A 197 -4.24 -8.67 11.54
CA ALA A 197 -2.99 -9.16 10.96
C ALA A 197 -1.82 -8.19 11.18
N VAL A 198 -2.06 -6.88 11.07
CA VAL A 198 -1.04 -5.86 11.37
C VAL A 198 -0.66 -5.91 12.85
N PHE A 199 -1.61 -6.01 13.79
CA PHE A 199 -1.26 -6.21 15.21
C PHE A 199 -0.44 -7.49 15.43
N LYS A 200 -0.85 -8.61 14.84
CA LYS A 200 -0.13 -9.89 14.96
C LYS A 200 1.27 -9.83 14.37
N SER A 201 1.50 -9.02 13.34
CA SER A 201 2.82 -8.87 12.72
C SER A 201 3.87 -8.29 13.68
N TRP A 202 3.46 -7.52 14.71
CA TRP A 202 4.36 -7.04 15.76
C TRP A 202 5.10 -8.18 16.47
N ASN A 203 4.42 -9.30 16.73
CA ASN A 203 5.00 -10.48 17.34
C ASN A 203 5.34 -11.60 16.33
N GLY A 204 5.45 -11.25 15.04
CA GLY A 204 6.01 -12.13 14.02
C GLY A 204 7.50 -12.40 14.26
N LYS A 205 7.99 -13.60 13.92
CA LYS A 205 9.39 -14.03 14.14
C LYS A 205 10.42 -12.99 13.66
N ARG A 206 10.21 -12.41 12.48
CA ARG A 206 11.10 -11.38 11.90
C ARG A 206 11.10 -10.10 12.73
N ALA A 207 9.92 -9.61 13.11
CA ALA A 207 9.77 -8.39 13.90
C ALA A 207 10.38 -8.54 15.30
N ILE A 208 10.19 -9.68 15.97
CA ILE A 208 10.80 -9.98 17.26
C ILE A 208 12.33 -9.96 17.15
N ASN A 209 12.89 -10.64 16.15
CA ASN A 209 14.34 -10.71 15.98
C ASN A 209 14.94 -9.32 15.68
N TYR A 210 14.27 -8.53 14.84
CA TYR A 210 14.69 -7.16 14.53
C TYR A 210 14.66 -6.27 15.78
N ARG A 211 13.56 -6.29 16.56
CA ARG A 211 13.46 -5.52 17.80
C ARG A 211 14.56 -5.87 18.80
N ARG A 212 14.87 -7.18 18.95
CA ARG A 212 15.98 -7.60 19.84
C ARG A 212 17.33 -7.08 19.36
N PHE A 213 17.55 -7.07 18.05
CA PHE A 213 18.80 -6.58 17.47
C PHE A 213 18.95 -5.06 17.65
N GLU A 214 17.87 -4.30 17.40
CA GLU A 214 17.84 -2.83 17.49
C GLU A 214 17.53 -2.31 18.89
N ASN A 215 17.36 -3.19 19.90
CA ASN A 215 16.97 -2.83 21.27
C ASN A 215 15.65 -2.05 21.36
N ILE A 216 14.68 -2.37 20.51
CA ILE A 216 13.34 -1.79 20.52
C ILE A 216 12.47 -2.52 21.55
N PRO A 217 11.87 -1.80 22.53
CA PRO A 217 11.03 -2.41 23.55
C PRO A 217 9.79 -3.11 23.00
N ASP A 218 9.50 -4.32 23.47
CA ASP A 218 8.34 -5.10 23.04
C ASP A 218 7.00 -4.42 23.40
N GLU A 219 6.96 -3.69 24.52
CA GLU A 219 5.79 -2.98 25.03
C GLU A 219 5.40 -1.74 24.21
N TRP A 220 6.21 -1.32 23.24
CA TRP A 220 5.84 -0.19 22.37
C TRP A 220 4.65 -0.51 21.46
N GLY A 221 4.49 -1.76 21.06
CA GLY A 221 3.43 -2.15 20.15
C GLY A 221 3.53 -1.48 18.78
N THR A 222 2.55 -1.74 17.94
CA THR A 222 2.38 -1.04 16.66
C THR A 222 1.01 -0.35 16.59
N ALA A 223 0.96 0.83 16.00
CA ALA A 223 -0.30 1.42 15.55
C ALA A 223 -0.74 0.77 14.23
N VAL A 224 -2.01 0.93 13.89
CA VAL A 224 -2.56 0.57 12.58
C VAL A 224 -3.09 1.82 11.90
N ASN A 225 -2.55 2.15 10.74
CA ASN A 225 -3.02 3.23 9.88
C ASN A 225 -3.99 2.66 8.84
N VAL A 226 -5.24 3.12 8.88
CA VAL A 226 -6.26 2.85 7.86
C VAL A 226 -6.39 4.11 7.01
N GLN A 227 -5.98 4.05 5.76
CA GLN A 227 -5.87 5.23 4.90
C GLN A 227 -6.53 4.99 3.55
N ALA A 228 -7.26 5.98 3.04
CA ALA A 228 -7.87 5.91 1.73
C ALA A 228 -6.83 5.62 0.65
N MET A 229 -7.15 4.68 -0.24
CA MET A 229 -6.29 4.37 -1.39
C MET A 229 -6.30 5.50 -2.41
N VAL A 230 -5.12 5.79 -2.93
CA VAL A 230 -4.88 6.61 -4.13
C VAL A 230 -4.01 5.81 -5.10
N PHE A 231 -4.20 6.01 -6.39
CA PHE A 231 -3.66 5.10 -7.39
C PHE A 231 -2.80 5.83 -8.43
N GLY A 232 -1.56 5.39 -8.55
CA GLY A 232 -0.62 5.88 -9.57
C GLY A 232 -0.79 5.22 -10.94
N ASN A 233 -1.82 4.39 -11.14
CA ASN A 233 -2.03 3.61 -12.36
C ASN A 233 -3.47 3.66 -12.91
N THR A 234 -4.22 4.71 -12.62
CA THR A 234 -5.59 4.89 -13.15
C THR A 234 -5.59 5.48 -14.57
N SER A 235 -4.64 6.36 -14.88
CA SER A 235 -4.59 7.07 -16.16
C SER A 235 -3.18 7.42 -16.61
N LYS A 236 -3.04 8.03 -17.78
CA LYS A 236 -1.76 8.53 -18.30
C LYS A 236 -1.14 9.64 -17.43
N ASN A 237 -1.95 10.36 -16.67
CA ASN A 237 -1.52 11.43 -15.77
C ASN A 237 -1.37 10.94 -14.33
N SER A 238 -1.28 9.62 -14.15
CA SER A 238 -1.07 8.98 -12.86
C SER A 238 0.35 8.41 -12.77
N ALA A 239 0.93 8.49 -11.60
CA ALA A 239 2.30 8.06 -11.34
C ALA A 239 2.52 7.75 -9.85
N THR A 240 3.62 7.11 -9.54
CA THR A 240 4.10 6.94 -8.17
C THR A 240 5.61 7.15 -8.14
N GLY A 241 6.17 7.51 -6.99
CA GLY A 241 7.59 7.74 -6.88
C GLY A 241 8.08 7.82 -5.44
N VAL A 242 9.39 7.81 -5.34
CA VAL A 242 10.15 7.98 -4.10
C VAL A 242 11.16 9.11 -4.29
N ALA A 243 11.40 9.88 -3.26
CA ALA A 243 12.34 10.99 -3.34
C ALA A 243 13.00 11.27 -1.98
N PHE A 244 14.22 11.80 -2.05
CA PHE A 244 14.96 12.31 -0.90
C PHE A 244 15.05 13.84 -1.01
N THR A 245 14.81 14.54 0.08
CA THR A 245 14.89 16.01 0.09
C THR A 245 16.28 16.54 -0.24
N ARG A 246 17.30 15.71 -0.08
CA ARG A 246 18.69 15.93 -0.48
C ARG A 246 19.25 14.69 -1.18
N ASN A 247 20.38 14.84 -1.85
CA ASN A 247 21.09 13.68 -2.36
C ASN A 247 21.55 12.80 -1.17
N PRO A 248 21.07 11.56 -1.05
CA PRO A 248 21.36 10.70 0.12
C PRO A 248 22.83 10.26 0.21
N ALA A 249 23.57 10.31 -0.89
CA ALA A 249 24.98 9.91 -0.91
C ALA A 249 25.92 11.06 -0.55
N THR A 250 25.57 12.32 -0.88
CA THR A 250 26.48 13.48 -0.73
C THR A 250 25.99 14.51 0.28
N GLY A 251 24.69 14.50 0.63
CA GLY A 251 24.06 15.54 1.46
C GLY A 251 23.79 16.85 0.73
N GLU A 252 24.14 16.95 -0.57
CA GLU A 252 23.90 18.15 -1.36
C GLU A 252 22.40 18.45 -1.45
N ASN A 253 22.07 19.75 -1.41
CA ASN A 253 20.68 20.21 -1.50
C ASN A 253 20.11 20.07 -2.91
N ASN A 254 20.16 18.87 -3.44
CA ASN A 254 19.58 18.48 -4.71
C ASN A 254 18.39 17.54 -4.44
N PHE A 255 17.23 17.87 -4.99
CA PHE A 255 16.05 17.01 -4.88
C PHE A 255 16.28 15.76 -5.72
N TYR A 256 16.49 14.63 -5.05
CA TYR A 256 16.88 13.37 -5.66
C TYR A 256 15.73 12.35 -5.56
N GLY A 257 15.46 11.64 -6.65
CA GLY A 257 14.39 10.64 -6.60
C GLY A 257 14.04 10.08 -7.97
N GLU A 258 13.09 9.16 -7.93
CA GLU A 258 12.66 8.36 -9.06
C GLU A 258 11.14 8.25 -9.09
N TRP A 259 10.59 8.13 -10.30
CA TRP A 259 9.15 7.96 -10.48
C TRP A 259 8.83 7.01 -11.65
N LEU A 260 7.64 6.41 -11.57
CA LEU A 260 7.09 5.56 -12.64
C LEU A 260 5.71 6.06 -13.04
N GLN A 261 5.52 6.27 -14.34
CA GLN A 261 4.22 6.56 -14.92
C GLN A 261 3.36 5.30 -14.93
N ASN A 262 2.08 5.45 -14.61
CA ASN A 262 1.08 4.38 -14.66
C ASN A 262 1.55 3.13 -13.90
N ALA A 263 1.92 3.32 -12.62
CA ALA A 263 2.48 2.31 -11.74
C ALA A 263 1.93 2.42 -10.31
N GLN A 264 1.98 1.34 -9.57
CA GLN A 264 1.72 1.31 -8.13
C GLN A 264 3.04 1.41 -7.35
N GLY A 265 2.98 1.81 -6.06
CA GLY A 265 4.16 1.95 -5.20
C GLY A 265 5.01 0.68 -5.14
N GLU A 266 4.37 -0.50 -5.12
CA GLU A 266 5.06 -1.79 -5.16
C GLU A 266 5.96 -1.97 -6.39
N ASP A 267 5.56 -1.43 -7.54
CA ASP A 267 6.31 -1.56 -8.81
C ASP A 267 7.63 -0.77 -8.76
N VAL A 268 7.67 0.35 -8.00
CA VAL A 268 8.90 1.14 -7.77
C VAL A 268 9.83 0.40 -6.81
N VAL A 269 9.30 -0.03 -5.67
CA VAL A 269 10.09 -0.66 -4.59
C VAL A 269 10.64 -2.02 -5.03
N ALA A 270 9.88 -2.79 -5.81
CA ALA A 270 10.30 -4.10 -6.30
C ALA A 270 11.28 -4.03 -7.48
N GLY A 271 11.53 -2.84 -8.05
CA GLY A 271 12.45 -2.68 -9.18
C GLY A 271 12.02 -3.42 -10.45
N ILE A 272 10.71 -3.63 -10.63
CA ILE A 272 10.15 -4.39 -11.77
C ILE A 272 10.34 -3.64 -13.09
N ARG A 273 10.35 -2.30 -13.02
CA ARG A 273 10.50 -1.40 -14.16
C ARG A 273 11.64 -0.42 -13.88
N THR A 274 12.37 -0.02 -14.92
CA THR A 274 13.36 1.06 -14.82
C THR A 274 12.64 2.38 -14.54
N PRO A 275 12.91 3.04 -13.41
CA PRO A 275 12.25 4.31 -13.08
C PRO A 275 12.87 5.48 -13.85
N ASN A 276 12.09 6.54 -13.98
CA ASN A 276 12.50 7.79 -14.59
C ASN A 276 13.10 8.75 -13.53
N PRO A 277 13.99 9.67 -13.92
CA PRO A 277 14.55 10.70 -13.03
C PRO A 277 13.48 11.71 -12.60
N LEU A 278 13.56 12.18 -11.35
CA LEU A 278 12.61 13.14 -10.80
C LEU A 278 12.68 14.52 -11.53
N ASN A 279 13.89 14.97 -11.83
CA ASN A 279 14.12 16.28 -12.45
C ASN A 279 15.29 16.25 -13.45
N GLU A 280 15.44 17.35 -14.19
CA GLU A 280 16.48 17.46 -15.22
C GLU A 280 17.89 17.50 -14.63
N SER A 281 18.06 18.08 -13.43
CA SER A 281 19.37 18.25 -12.79
C SER A 281 20.00 16.96 -12.26
N THR A 282 19.21 15.92 -12.06
CA THR A 282 19.67 14.61 -11.58
C THR A 282 19.84 13.57 -12.68
N LYS A 283 19.60 13.96 -13.93
CA LYS A 283 19.88 13.11 -15.09
C LYS A 283 21.37 12.80 -15.23
N THR A 284 21.66 11.62 -15.69
CA THR A 284 23.01 11.11 -15.99
C THR A 284 23.10 10.75 -17.48
N ASP A 285 24.28 10.42 -17.97
CA ASP A 285 24.45 9.98 -19.37
C ASP A 285 23.61 8.76 -19.72
N SER A 286 23.29 7.90 -18.73
CA SER A 286 22.50 6.68 -18.94
C SER A 286 21.00 6.92 -19.07
N ASN A 287 20.47 8.02 -18.53
CA ASN A 287 19.04 8.34 -18.53
C ASN A 287 18.72 9.76 -19.05
N LYS A 288 19.65 10.38 -19.76
CA LYS A 288 19.53 11.77 -20.29
C LYS A 288 18.29 11.96 -21.19
N ASP A 289 17.89 10.91 -21.90
CA ASP A 289 16.76 10.92 -22.82
C ASP A 289 15.44 10.53 -22.15
N ASP A 290 15.48 10.09 -20.88
CA ASP A 290 14.29 9.70 -20.12
C ASP A 290 13.48 10.94 -19.72
N LEU A 291 12.17 10.77 -19.62
CA LEU A 291 11.24 11.83 -19.24
C LEU A 291 11.30 12.10 -17.75
N SER A 292 11.73 13.29 -17.32
CA SER A 292 11.66 13.66 -15.90
C SER A 292 10.24 14.01 -15.46
N LEU A 293 9.94 13.88 -14.16
CA LEU A 293 8.65 14.35 -13.61
C LEU A 293 8.50 15.85 -13.78
N GLU A 294 9.60 16.61 -13.63
CA GLU A 294 9.64 18.05 -13.85
C GLU A 294 9.15 18.44 -15.26
N SER A 295 9.56 17.69 -16.29
CA SER A 295 9.10 17.93 -17.68
C SER A 295 7.73 17.36 -17.95
N PHE A 296 7.35 16.25 -17.33
CA PHE A 296 6.10 15.55 -17.59
C PHE A 296 4.89 16.21 -16.92
N LEU A 297 5.00 16.57 -15.63
CA LEU A 297 3.97 17.22 -14.82
C LEU A 297 4.55 18.39 -14.04
N PRO A 298 4.91 19.52 -14.68
CA PRO A 298 5.66 20.62 -14.06
C PRO A 298 4.97 21.24 -12.85
N GLU A 299 3.64 21.37 -12.87
CA GLU A 299 2.88 21.92 -11.75
C GLU A 299 2.88 20.96 -10.54
N VAL A 300 2.81 19.67 -10.77
CA VAL A 300 2.89 18.65 -9.71
C VAL A 300 4.31 18.59 -9.14
N TYR A 301 5.32 18.63 -10.00
CA TYR A 301 6.71 18.70 -9.56
C TYR A 301 6.98 19.93 -8.68
N LYS A 302 6.44 21.10 -9.06
CA LYS A 302 6.52 22.32 -8.25
C LYS A 302 5.89 22.13 -6.88
N GLN A 303 4.68 21.56 -6.80
CA GLN A 303 4.04 21.25 -5.52
C GLN A 303 4.87 20.27 -4.68
N LEU A 304 5.43 19.23 -5.29
CA LEU A 304 6.28 18.26 -4.61
C LEU A 304 7.56 18.93 -4.05
N ASN A 305 8.16 19.87 -4.79
CA ASN A 305 9.32 20.61 -4.31
C ASN A 305 8.98 21.60 -3.17
N GLU A 306 7.77 22.16 -3.16
CA GLU A 306 7.26 22.94 -2.02
C GLU A 306 7.06 22.06 -0.78
N VAL A 307 6.51 20.85 -0.95
CA VAL A 307 6.38 19.85 0.12
C VAL A 307 7.76 19.45 0.66
N ARG A 308 8.72 19.15 -0.21
CA ARG A 308 10.12 18.90 0.15
C ARG A 308 10.66 19.95 1.11
N THR A 309 10.50 21.22 0.74
CA THR A 309 11.02 22.35 1.53
C THR A 309 10.34 22.43 2.89
N LYS A 310 9.02 22.26 2.95
CA LYS A 310 8.25 22.27 4.21
C LYS A 310 8.69 21.14 5.15
N LEU A 311 8.85 19.92 4.62
CA LEU A 311 9.23 18.76 5.41
C LEU A 311 10.63 18.90 5.99
N GLU A 312 11.61 19.28 5.18
CA GLU A 312 12.98 19.47 5.63
C GLU A 312 13.10 20.60 6.68
N GLN A 313 12.36 21.70 6.52
CA GLN A 313 12.30 22.78 7.51
C GLN A 313 11.64 22.35 8.82
N HIS A 314 10.57 21.54 8.74
CA HIS A 314 9.84 21.08 9.91
C HIS A 314 10.62 20.05 10.73
N TYR A 315 11.19 19.07 10.07
CA TYR A 315 11.93 17.99 10.74
C TYR A 315 13.39 18.35 11.01
N THR A 316 13.89 19.44 10.39
CA THR A 316 15.29 19.89 10.49
C THR A 316 16.32 18.83 10.08
N ASP A 317 15.91 17.91 9.24
CA ASP A 317 16.71 16.81 8.72
C ASP A 317 16.22 16.38 7.32
N MET A 318 17.09 15.66 6.59
CA MET A 318 16.75 15.06 5.32
C MET A 318 15.55 14.11 5.48
N GLN A 319 14.64 14.16 4.54
CA GLN A 319 13.46 13.28 4.52
C GLN A 319 13.49 12.36 3.32
N ASP A 320 13.08 11.11 3.54
CA ASP A 320 12.70 10.12 2.54
C ASP A 320 11.19 10.24 2.31
N ILE A 321 10.77 10.37 1.05
CA ILE A 321 9.40 10.73 0.69
C ILE A 321 8.82 9.69 -0.26
N GLU A 322 7.65 9.17 0.06
CA GLU A 322 6.82 8.40 -0.86
C GLU A 322 5.62 9.23 -1.31
N PHE A 323 5.37 9.26 -2.62
CA PHE A 323 4.26 10.01 -3.20
C PHE A 323 3.55 9.25 -4.32
N THR A 324 2.29 9.61 -4.53
CA THR A 324 1.47 9.14 -5.65
C THR A 324 0.81 10.34 -6.32
N ILE A 325 0.71 10.27 -7.63
CA ILE A 325 -0.02 11.23 -8.46
C ILE A 325 -1.21 10.49 -9.05
N GLU A 326 -2.40 10.83 -8.61
CA GLU A 326 -3.65 10.29 -9.14
C GLU A 326 -4.31 11.32 -10.03
N GLU A 327 -4.35 11.06 -11.34
CA GLU A 327 -4.97 11.95 -12.34
C GLU A 327 -4.48 13.41 -12.26
N GLY A 328 -3.18 13.60 -12.08
CA GLY A 328 -2.54 14.92 -11.97
C GLY A 328 -2.62 15.55 -10.58
N ARG A 329 -3.19 14.89 -9.58
CA ARG A 329 -3.23 15.34 -8.19
C ARG A 329 -2.15 14.65 -7.36
N LEU A 330 -1.33 15.45 -6.67
CA LEU A 330 -0.29 14.96 -5.77
C LEU A 330 -0.88 14.47 -4.44
N TRP A 331 -0.36 13.35 -3.96
CA TRP A 331 -0.63 12.78 -2.65
C TRP A 331 0.66 12.30 -2.00
N MET A 332 0.88 12.68 -0.73
CA MET A 332 2.01 12.20 0.06
C MET A 332 1.60 11.00 0.88
N LEU A 333 2.37 9.91 0.81
CA LEU A 333 2.05 8.65 1.46
C LEU A 333 2.90 8.39 2.70
N GLN A 334 4.13 8.89 2.68
CA GLN A 334 5.10 8.69 3.77
C GLN A 334 6.18 9.75 3.75
N THR A 335 6.73 10.03 4.91
CA THR A 335 7.99 10.74 5.14
C THR A 335 8.65 10.19 6.41
#